data_b886485d960d6916675d35b920650e34
#
_entry.id   b886485d960d6916675d35b920650e34
#
_cell.length_a   1.000
_cell.length_b   1.000
_cell.length_c   1.000
_cell.angle_alpha   90.00
_cell.angle_beta   90.00
_cell.angle_gamma   90.00
#
_symmetry.space_group_name_H-M   'P 1'
#
loop_
_entity.id
_entity.type
_entity.pdbx_description
1 polymer ?
#
loop_
_entity_poly.entity_id
_entity_poly.type
_entity_poly.pdbx_seq_one_letter_code
_entity_poly.pdbx_strand_id
1 'polypeptide(L)'
;MTREEKRIRVIQALISHQQHIANVAKQEMDSAQQQSNDYGANVDRYDSYRTKMMRARDMYAKQLSSANASLRFLDEALKMKPFDIAEHGAIVVTDKQRFFLSIGAGKFVVKDSESPTGMQYYFAISAQTPIYMAVKGKAVGDSFIINGIAQTIKEIY
;
A
#
# COMPACT_ATOMS: atom_id res chain seq x y z
N MET A 1 12.91 -19.91 6.98
CA MET A 1 11.80 -19.42 6.13
C MET A 1 12.31 -19.23 4.71
N THR A 2 11.62 -19.79 3.74
CA THR A 2 11.98 -19.68 2.32
C THR A 2 11.70 -18.27 1.78
N ARG A 3 12.28 -17.94 0.62
CA ARG A 3 11.99 -16.67 -0.07
C ARG A 3 10.49 -16.55 -0.38
N GLU A 4 9.87 -17.63 -0.80
CA GLU A 4 8.44 -17.66 -1.10
C GLU A 4 7.59 -17.39 0.14
N GLU A 5 7.91 -18.02 1.27
CA GLU A 5 7.21 -17.77 2.55
C GLU A 5 7.38 -16.34 3.04
N LYS A 6 8.57 -15.78 2.92
CA LYS A 6 8.83 -14.37 3.26
C LYS A 6 7.99 -13.44 2.39
N ARG A 7 7.94 -13.71 1.10
CA ARG A 7 7.17 -12.94 0.14
C ARG A 7 5.68 -12.95 0.48
N ILE A 8 5.12 -14.13 0.71
CA ILE A 8 3.70 -14.30 1.05
C ILE A 8 3.37 -13.52 2.33
N ARG A 9 4.21 -13.62 3.34
CA ARG A 9 4.00 -12.92 4.61
C ARG A 9 3.93 -11.40 4.43
N VAL A 10 4.84 -10.84 3.67
CA VAL A 10 4.87 -9.39 3.40
C VAL A 10 3.63 -8.95 2.62
N ILE A 11 3.27 -9.69 1.58
CA ILE A 11 2.11 -9.36 0.75
C ILE A 11 0.82 -9.47 1.55
N GLN A 12 0.66 -10.50 2.37
CA GLN A 12 -0.52 -10.67 3.23
C GLN A 12 -0.66 -9.53 4.24
N ALA A 13 0.45 -9.04 4.79
CA ALA A 13 0.43 -7.89 5.69
C ALA A 13 -0.08 -6.62 4.97
N LEU A 14 0.35 -6.41 3.74
CA LEU A 14 -0.12 -5.27 2.94
C LEU A 14 -1.59 -5.45 2.53
N ILE A 15 -2.02 -6.66 2.21
CA ILE A 15 -3.44 -6.96 1.95
C ILE A 15 -4.29 -6.58 3.15
N SER A 16 -3.92 -6.99 4.35
CA SER A 16 -4.65 -6.63 5.58
C SER A 16 -4.71 -5.12 5.78
N HIS A 17 -3.63 -4.42 5.52
CA HIS A 17 -3.57 -2.96 5.59
C HIS A 17 -4.53 -2.30 4.59
N GLN A 18 -4.56 -2.76 3.35
CA GLN A 18 -5.45 -2.24 2.31
C GLN A 18 -6.91 -2.61 2.55
N GLN A 19 -7.20 -3.80 3.08
CA GLN A 19 -8.55 -4.19 3.47
C GLN A 19 -9.10 -3.29 4.57
N HIS A 20 -8.28 -2.93 5.53
CA HIS A 20 -8.68 -1.99 6.59
C HIS A 20 -9.03 -0.62 6.00
N ILE A 21 -8.22 -0.11 5.08
CA ILE A 21 -8.50 1.15 4.38
C ILE A 21 -9.81 1.07 3.61
N ALA A 22 -10.05 -0.03 2.89
CA ALA A 22 -11.28 -0.25 2.15
C ALA A 22 -12.50 -0.31 3.06
N ASN A 23 -12.41 -0.99 4.19
CA ASN A 23 -13.50 -1.11 5.15
C ASN A 23 -13.86 0.23 5.77
N VAL A 24 -12.86 1.01 6.18
CA VAL A 24 -13.06 2.36 6.74
C VAL A 24 -13.68 3.28 5.68
N ALA A 25 -13.17 3.27 4.47
CA ALA A 25 -13.70 4.09 3.38
C ALA A 25 -15.15 3.75 3.08
N LYS A 26 -15.51 2.47 3.08
CA LYS A 26 -16.89 2.02 2.87
C LYS A 26 -17.82 2.51 3.98
N GLN A 27 -17.42 2.37 5.24
CA GLN A 27 -18.20 2.82 6.38
C GLN A 27 -18.43 4.34 6.33
N GLU A 28 -17.38 5.10 6.04
CA GLU A 28 -17.47 6.56 5.95
C GLU A 28 -18.31 7.00 4.75
N MET A 29 -18.19 6.30 3.63
CA MET A 29 -19.01 6.57 2.45
C MET A 29 -20.51 6.35 2.74
N ASP A 30 -20.84 5.22 3.37
CA ASP A 30 -22.21 4.88 3.73
C ASP A 30 -22.76 5.86 4.77
N SER A 31 -21.95 6.25 5.75
CA SER A 31 -22.32 7.25 6.76
C SER A 31 -22.60 8.62 6.13
N ALA A 32 -21.75 9.08 5.22
CA ALA A 32 -21.96 10.35 4.52
C ALA A 32 -23.21 10.33 3.65
N GLN A 33 -23.49 9.22 2.99
CA GLN A 33 -24.70 9.03 2.19
C GLN A 33 -25.95 9.07 3.08
N GLN A 34 -25.91 8.39 4.24
CA GLN A 34 -27.00 8.37 5.20
C GLN A 34 -27.28 9.76 5.75
N GLN A 35 -26.23 10.49 6.14
CA GLN A 35 -26.39 11.87 6.63
C GLN A 35 -26.99 12.79 5.57
N SER A 36 -26.60 12.65 4.31
CA SER A 36 -27.17 13.40 3.21
C SER A 36 -28.67 13.08 3.03
N ASN A 37 -29.04 11.80 3.13
CA ASN A 37 -30.43 11.35 2.99
C ASN A 37 -31.31 11.83 4.16
N ASP A 38 -30.78 11.72 5.40
CA ASP A 38 -31.52 12.08 6.63
C ASP A 38 -31.77 13.58 6.72
N TYR A 39 -30.93 14.38 6.07
CA TYR A 39 -31.08 15.82 6.08
C TYR A 39 -32.34 16.30 5.32
N GLY A 40 -32.95 15.43 4.53
CA GLY A 40 -34.18 15.70 3.79
C GLY A 40 -33.97 16.44 2.47
N ALA A 41 -35.01 16.47 1.70
CA ALA A 41 -35.01 17.16 0.42
C ALA A 41 -35.49 18.60 0.60
N ASN A 42 -34.90 19.55 -0.12
CA ASN A 42 -35.47 20.81 -0.52
C ASN A 42 -35.62 21.93 0.50
N VAL A 43 -34.56 22.24 1.23
CA VAL A 43 -34.51 23.54 1.86
C VAL A 43 -33.25 24.24 1.34
N ASP A 44 -33.39 25.21 0.48
CA ASP A 44 -32.31 25.89 -0.24
C ASP A 44 -31.16 26.32 0.65
N ARG A 45 -31.44 26.79 1.85
CA ARG A 45 -30.39 27.19 2.82
C ARG A 45 -29.55 26.03 3.37
N TYR A 46 -29.92 24.77 3.11
CA TYR A 46 -29.21 23.59 3.57
C TYR A 46 -28.49 22.82 2.45
N ASP A 47 -28.52 23.34 1.22
CA ASP A 47 -27.87 22.74 0.08
C ASP A 47 -26.36 22.61 0.30
N SER A 48 -25.72 23.55 1.00
CA SER A 48 -24.30 23.51 1.28
C SER A 48 -23.92 22.32 2.17
N TYR A 49 -24.74 21.98 3.16
CA TYR A 49 -24.51 20.80 4.02
C TYR A 49 -24.65 19.51 3.20
N ARG A 50 -25.72 19.39 2.45
CA ARG A 50 -25.97 18.24 1.59
C ARG A 50 -24.84 18.06 0.57
N THR A 51 -24.44 19.14 -0.08
CA THR A 51 -23.32 19.15 -1.02
C THR A 51 -22.04 18.70 -0.35
N LYS A 52 -21.77 19.15 0.88
CA LYS A 52 -20.61 18.75 1.66
C LYS A 52 -20.62 17.24 1.95
N MET A 53 -21.77 16.69 2.34
CA MET A 53 -21.90 15.25 2.61
C MET A 53 -21.73 14.42 1.32
N MET A 54 -22.25 14.89 0.20
CA MET A 54 -22.09 14.22 -1.10
C MET A 54 -20.63 14.25 -1.58
N ARG A 55 -19.92 15.35 -1.34
CA ARG A 55 -18.48 15.43 -1.65
C ARG A 55 -17.67 14.48 -0.76
N ALA A 56 -18.01 14.39 0.52
CA ALA A 56 -17.38 13.44 1.43
C ALA A 56 -17.59 12.00 0.96
N ARG A 57 -18.82 11.64 0.60
CA ARG A 57 -19.16 10.34 0.01
C ARG A 57 -18.31 10.05 -1.22
N ASP A 58 -18.21 11.00 -2.14
CA ASP A 58 -17.46 10.83 -3.39
C ASP A 58 -15.96 10.65 -3.11
N MET A 59 -15.41 11.37 -2.13
CA MET A 59 -14.02 11.21 -1.71
C MET A 59 -13.77 9.81 -1.18
N TYR A 60 -14.63 9.32 -0.30
CA TYR A 60 -14.49 7.96 0.25
C TYR A 60 -14.74 6.88 -0.81
N ALA A 61 -15.62 7.14 -1.76
CA ALA A 61 -15.84 6.23 -2.90
C ALA A 61 -14.58 6.09 -3.75
N LYS A 62 -13.83 7.17 -3.96
CA LYS A 62 -12.54 7.14 -4.65
C LYS A 62 -11.49 6.35 -3.85
N GLN A 63 -11.43 6.57 -2.54
CA GLN A 63 -10.52 5.81 -1.67
C GLN A 63 -10.83 4.32 -1.70
N LEU A 64 -12.10 3.95 -1.64
CA LEU A 64 -12.55 2.55 -1.74
C LEU A 64 -12.17 1.94 -3.08
N SER A 65 -12.42 2.64 -4.18
CA SER A 65 -12.07 2.17 -5.52
C SER A 65 -10.55 1.95 -5.66
N SER A 66 -9.75 2.87 -5.16
CA SER A 66 -8.29 2.77 -5.17
C SER A 66 -7.81 1.59 -4.32
N ALA A 67 -8.36 1.40 -3.12
CA ALA A 67 -8.02 0.28 -2.26
C ALA A 67 -8.40 -1.06 -2.91
N ASN A 68 -9.55 -1.14 -3.56
CA ASN A 68 -9.99 -2.35 -4.25
C ASN A 68 -9.08 -2.68 -5.44
N ALA A 69 -8.62 -1.68 -6.18
CA ALA A 69 -7.65 -1.88 -7.27
C ALA A 69 -6.31 -2.39 -6.73
N SER A 70 -5.86 -1.84 -5.60
CA SER A 70 -4.67 -2.32 -4.91
C SER A 70 -4.80 -3.77 -4.47
N LEU A 71 -5.94 -4.14 -3.90
CA LEU A 71 -6.21 -5.51 -3.45
C LEU A 71 -6.18 -6.50 -4.62
N ARG A 72 -6.72 -6.13 -5.78
CA ARG A 72 -6.66 -6.99 -6.97
C ARG A 72 -5.22 -7.23 -7.41
N PHE A 73 -4.40 -6.18 -7.43
CA PHE A 73 -2.97 -6.33 -7.74
C PHE A 73 -2.27 -7.24 -6.74
N LEU A 74 -2.53 -7.07 -5.44
CA LEU A 74 -1.89 -7.86 -4.39
C LEU A 74 -2.29 -9.34 -4.46
N ASP A 75 -3.54 -9.63 -4.80
CA ASP A 75 -3.98 -11.01 -5.03
C ASP A 75 -3.21 -11.67 -6.19
N GLU A 76 -2.96 -10.93 -7.26
CA GLU A 76 -2.11 -11.40 -8.36
C GLU A 76 -0.65 -11.56 -7.92
N ALA A 77 -0.14 -10.63 -7.12
CA ALA A 77 1.22 -10.69 -6.62
C ALA A 77 1.48 -11.92 -5.74
N LEU A 78 0.47 -12.39 -4.99
CA LEU A 78 0.57 -13.63 -4.20
C LEU A 78 0.86 -14.87 -5.05
N LYS A 79 0.45 -14.84 -6.31
CA LYS A 79 0.64 -15.97 -7.25
C LYS A 79 1.99 -15.92 -7.96
N MET A 80 2.71 -14.82 -7.86
CA MET A 80 4.00 -14.65 -8.51
C MET A 80 5.09 -15.38 -7.73
N LYS A 81 6.06 -15.93 -8.45
CA LYS A 81 7.24 -16.54 -7.86
C LYS A 81 8.21 -15.45 -7.35
N PRO A 82 9.10 -15.79 -6.40
CA PRO A 82 10.14 -14.85 -5.98
C PRO A 82 10.97 -14.32 -7.16
N PHE A 83 11.39 -13.08 -7.04
CA PHE A 83 12.18 -12.40 -8.07
C PHE A 83 13.65 -12.46 -7.76
N ASP A 84 14.47 -12.41 -8.80
CA ASP A 84 15.94 -12.32 -8.68
C ASP A 84 16.46 -10.90 -8.97
N ILE A 85 15.64 -10.10 -9.64
CA ILE A 85 15.95 -8.73 -10.04
C ILE A 85 14.86 -7.81 -9.50
N ALA A 86 15.23 -6.59 -9.12
CA ALA A 86 14.29 -5.59 -8.66
C ALA A 86 13.43 -5.10 -9.84
N GLU A 87 12.20 -5.57 -9.87
CA GLU A 87 11.20 -5.20 -10.87
C GLU A 87 9.82 -5.14 -10.23
N HIS A 88 8.82 -4.72 -10.98
CA HIS A 88 7.46 -4.57 -10.46
C HIS A 88 6.94 -5.90 -9.89
N GLY A 89 6.56 -5.88 -8.62
CA GLY A 89 6.12 -7.06 -7.87
C GLY A 89 7.20 -7.65 -6.96
N ALA A 90 8.46 -7.22 -7.06
CA ALA A 90 9.55 -7.70 -6.24
C ALA A 90 9.60 -7.03 -4.87
N ILE A 91 10.06 -7.78 -3.88
CA ILE A 91 10.38 -7.24 -2.56
C ILE A 91 11.89 -7.15 -2.45
N VAL A 92 12.40 -5.95 -2.15
CA VAL A 92 13.83 -5.65 -2.08
C VAL A 92 14.20 -5.28 -0.65
N VAL A 93 15.15 -6.02 -0.09
CA VAL A 93 15.69 -5.76 1.24
C VAL A 93 17.12 -5.26 1.10
N THR A 94 17.37 -4.05 1.61
CA THR A 94 18.71 -3.47 1.65
C THR A 94 19.29 -3.55 3.07
N ASP A 95 20.51 -3.10 3.22
CA ASP A 95 21.14 -2.95 4.53
C ASP A 95 20.47 -1.88 5.42
N LYS A 96 19.57 -1.05 4.85
CA LYS A 96 18.94 0.05 5.56
C LYS A 96 17.42 0.02 5.56
N GLN A 97 16.79 -0.48 4.50
CA GLN A 97 15.34 -0.40 4.30
C GLN A 97 14.80 -1.65 3.60
N ARG A 98 13.48 -1.76 3.60
CA ARG A 98 12.76 -2.84 2.92
C ARG A 98 11.66 -2.23 2.07
N PHE A 99 11.64 -2.63 0.80
CA PHE A 99 10.69 -2.07 -0.19
C PHE A 99 9.89 -3.16 -0.86
N PHE A 100 8.63 -2.88 -1.11
CA PHE A 100 7.81 -3.66 -2.02
C PHE A 100 7.50 -2.81 -3.25
N LEU A 101 8.02 -3.22 -4.41
CA LEU A 101 7.85 -2.51 -5.68
C LEU A 101 6.47 -2.84 -6.25
N SER A 102 5.47 -2.05 -5.89
CA SER A 102 4.08 -2.40 -6.18
C SER A 102 3.17 -1.18 -6.28
N ILE A 103 2.45 -0.91 -5.22
CA ILE A 103 1.50 0.20 -5.09
C ILE A 103 2.12 1.29 -4.21
N GLY A 104 1.64 2.51 -4.35
CA GLY A 104 2.09 3.63 -3.53
C GLY A 104 1.36 3.71 -2.19
N ALA A 105 1.48 2.69 -1.35
CA ALA A 105 0.79 2.63 -0.07
C ALA A 105 1.61 3.17 1.11
N GLY A 106 2.89 3.46 0.90
CA GLY A 106 3.78 3.96 1.95
C GLY A 106 4.20 2.88 2.95
N LYS A 107 4.44 3.30 4.19
CA LYS A 107 4.93 2.44 5.25
C LYS A 107 3.85 1.49 5.76
N PHE A 108 4.18 0.21 5.90
CA PHE A 108 3.32 -0.78 6.54
C PHE A 108 4.13 -1.71 7.41
N VAL A 109 3.47 -2.42 8.31
CA VAL A 109 4.09 -3.25 9.33
C VAL A 109 3.89 -4.72 9.01
N VAL A 110 4.97 -5.48 9.12
CA VAL A 110 4.95 -6.94 9.01
C VAL A 110 5.40 -7.53 10.34
N LYS A 111 4.62 -8.46 10.88
CA LYS A 111 4.99 -9.16 12.12
C LYS A 111 6.20 -10.06 11.87
N ASP A 112 7.18 -9.96 12.74
CA ASP A 112 8.40 -10.77 12.68
C ASP A 112 8.86 -11.11 14.10
N SER A 113 8.71 -12.36 14.49
CA SER A 113 9.09 -12.85 15.81
C SER A 113 10.61 -12.80 16.06
N GLU A 114 11.42 -12.77 15.01
CA GLU A 114 12.88 -12.68 15.10
C GLU A 114 13.37 -11.24 15.27
N SER A 115 12.53 -10.26 15.03
CA SER A 115 12.84 -8.85 15.26
C SER A 115 12.81 -8.52 16.75
N PRO A 116 13.71 -7.66 17.26
CA PRO A 116 13.69 -7.24 18.67
C PRO A 116 12.36 -6.62 19.11
N THR A 117 11.64 -5.96 18.21
CA THR A 117 10.34 -5.33 18.46
C THR A 117 9.15 -6.23 18.09
N GLY A 118 9.40 -7.40 17.51
CA GLY A 118 8.36 -8.28 16.98
C GLY A 118 7.75 -7.80 15.66
N MET A 119 8.27 -6.71 15.08
CA MET A 119 7.73 -6.09 13.88
C MET A 119 8.85 -5.60 12.97
N GLN A 120 8.59 -5.60 11.66
CA GLN A 120 9.43 -4.97 10.66
C GLN A 120 8.62 -4.01 9.82
N TYR A 121 9.26 -2.93 9.39
CA TYR A 121 8.63 -1.93 8.54
C TYR A 121 9.06 -2.12 7.09
N TYR A 122 8.08 -2.11 6.21
CA TYR A 122 8.27 -2.14 4.77
C TYR A 122 7.64 -0.91 4.15
N PHE A 123 8.14 -0.51 3.00
CA PHE A 123 7.57 0.60 2.22
C PHE A 123 7.05 0.06 0.90
N ALA A 124 5.75 0.19 0.67
CA ALA A 124 5.15 -0.08 -0.63
C ALA A 124 5.32 1.15 -1.50
N ILE A 125 6.11 1.04 -2.55
CA ILE A 125 6.46 2.15 -3.44
C ILE A 125 6.00 1.89 -4.86
N SER A 126 5.50 2.94 -5.51
CA SER A 126 5.05 2.89 -6.90
C SER A 126 6.19 3.18 -7.86
N ALA A 127 5.97 2.87 -9.14
CA ALA A 127 6.95 3.09 -10.21
C ALA A 127 7.35 4.56 -10.40
N GLN A 128 6.60 5.49 -9.82
CA GLN A 128 6.85 6.92 -9.96
C GLN A 128 7.78 7.48 -8.90
N THR A 129 8.15 6.68 -7.91
CA THR A 129 9.04 7.15 -6.82
C THR A 129 10.51 7.13 -7.24
N PRO A 130 11.33 8.07 -6.72
CA PRO A 130 12.77 8.06 -6.99
C PRO A 130 13.47 6.78 -6.55
N ILE A 131 13.05 6.19 -5.43
CA ILE A 131 13.63 4.94 -4.92
C ILE A 131 13.38 3.80 -5.90
N TYR A 132 12.16 3.68 -6.41
CA TYR A 132 11.82 2.66 -7.41
C TYR A 132 12.73 2.76 -8.65
N MET A 133 12.91 3.97 -9.16
CA MET A 133 13.77 4.22 -10.31
C MET A 133 15.22 3.87 -10.01
N ALA A 134 15.69 4.12 -8.79
CA ALA A 134 17.05 3.83 -8.36
C ALA A 134 17.33 2.34 -8.25
N VAL A 135 16.37 1.54 -7.79
CA VAL A 135 16.56 0.09 -7.58
C VAL A 135 16.20 -0.76 -8.80
N LYS A 136 15.38 -0.25 -9.69
CA LYS A 136 14.87 -1.00 -10.84
C LYS A 136 16.00 -1.65 -11.64
N GLY A 137 15.87 -2.93 -11.91
CA GLY A 137 16.84 -3.69 -12.71
C GLY A 137 18.08 -4.14 -11.95
N LYS A 138 18.19 -3.82 -10.67
CA LYS A 138 19.33 -4.22 -9.84
C LYS A 138 19.13 -5.59 -9.21
N ALA A 139 20.21 -6.23 -8.84
CA ALA A 139 20.25 -7.56 -8.24
C ALA A 139 20.88 -7.51 -6.84
N VAL A 140 20.83 -8.65 -6.13
CA VAL A 140 21.50 -8.79 -4.84
C VAL A 140 22.99 -8.48 -4.98
N GLY A 141 23.50 -7.67 -4.09
CA GLY A 141 24.89 -7.20 -4.09
C GLY A 141 25.08 -5.85 -4.78
N ASP A 142 24.13 -5.40 -5.57
CA ASP A 142 24.17 -4.09 -6.19
C ASP A 142 23.88 -2.98 -5.18
N SER A 143 24.43 -1.80 -5.43
CA SER A 143 24.24 -0.63 -4.58
C SER A 143 23.60 0.50 -5.38
N PHE A 144 22.92 1.37 -4.65
CA PHE A 144 22.33 2.59 -5.22
C PHE A 144 22.42 3.71 -4.18
N ILE A 145 22.29 4.94 -4.64
CA ILE A 145 22.32 6.13 -3.77
C ILE A 145 20.96 6.84 -3.89
N ILE A 146 20.36 7.12 -2.75
CA ILE A 146 19.14 7.92 -2.66
C ILE A 146 19.28 8.91 -1.50
N ASN A 147 18.97 10.19 -1.78
CA ASN A 147 19.12 11.29 -0.81
C ASN A 147 20.53 11.35 -0.18
N GLY A 148 21.57 11.04 -0.98
CA GLY A 148 22.95 11.05 -0.51
C GLY A 148 23.36 9.85 0.33
N ILE A 149 22.47 8.87 0.53
CA ILE A 149 22.71 7.66 1.32
C ILE A 149 22.86 6.47 0.40
N ALA A 150 23.99 5.77 0.49
CA ALA A 150 24.22 4.53 -0.24
C ALA A 150 23.55 3.36 0.47
N GLN A 151 22.88 2.52 -0.32
CA GLN A 151 22.26 1.28 0.16
C GLN A 151 22.71 0.12 -0.72
N THR A 152 22.90 -1.04 -0.11
CA THR A 152 23.26 -2.27 -0.81
C THR A 152 22.12 -3.28 -0.69
N ILE A 153 21.72 -3.88 -1.80
CA ILE A 153 20.67 -4.89 -1.84
C ILE A 153 21.19 -6.19 -1.23
N LYS A 154 20.52 -6.66 -0.19
CA LYS A 154 20.86 -7.89 0.53
C LYS A 154 20.01 -9.08 0.11
N GLU A 155 18.72 -8.86 -0.13
CA GLU A 155 17.78 -9.89 -0.56
C GLU A 155 16.79 -9.33 -1.56
N ILE A 156 16.35 -10.19 -2.49
CA ILE A 156 15.20 -9.93 -3.37
C ILE A 156 14.33 -11.20 -3.34
N TYR A 157 13.03 -11.00 -3.23
CA TYR A 157 12.08 -12.11 -3.32
C TYR A 157 10.70 -11.68 -3.84
#